data_d3b5435bd3b27d5432f7d7e4442ef7cd
#
_entry.id   d3b5435bd3b27d5432f7d7e4442ef7cd
#
_cell.length_a   1.000
_cell.length_b   1.000
_cell.length_c   1.000
_cell.angle_alpha   90.00
_cell.angle_beta   90.00
_cell.angle_gamma   90.00
#
_symmetry.space_group_name_H-M   'P 1'
#
loop_
_entity.id
_entity.type
_entity.pdbx_description
1 polymer ?
#
loop_
_entity_poly.entity_id
_entity_poly.type
_entity_poly.pdbx_seq_one_letter_code
_entity_poly.pdbx_strand_id
1 'polypeptide(L)'
;MIQGSQIMRLFKSTKDTKTGKASSGLNNRSAIGVDISQHAIKMVQLTGRSLNQIQLEKYVITKLPKNIVKGNKIQDYDQLATYIQHTYTQLRSSCKNIVAAVPQNLATVEQIIYNPRDTDLDLEEFVEAEVGQFAPIEEMNYDFQTEEVGSGQHVLAVAAKKDDVEPRIEMFENAGLPLSALDLDLLAQRNAFVYWMNTHAPEMAEEKVAVFGIHATQMYALILQNGRILYKQETPVSTEQLNQLIQRTYQVTEEKAAQMMASQNKPSDYQSQIADRFNVQVAQEVQRVLQFYYTTQATDSFSNIKHILLTGFTAQQAGLAESIFSQTNTATEYLHPISYVERSAKVELPQFQIDAPSLTLAFGLALRGL
;
A
#
# COMPACT_ATOMS: atom_id res chain seq x y z
N MET A 1 6.99 -26.43 -7.11
CA MET A 1 7.95 -25.34 -7.37
C MET A 1 7.12 -24.16 -7.82
N ILE A 2 6.81 -23.26 -6.90
CA ILE A 2 6.04 -22.05 -7.20
C ILE A 2 7.00 -21.09 -7.88
N GLN A 3 6.82 -20.88 -9.17
CA GLN A 3 7.50 -19.81 -9.91
C GLN A 3 7.18 -18.48 -9.24
N GLY A 4 8.23 -17.69 -8.97
CA GLY A 4 8.14 -16.46 -8.21
C GLY A 4 7.00 -15.57 -8.69
N SER A 5 6.17 -15.15 -7.73
CA SER A 5 5.10 -14.19 -7.94
C SER A 5 5.68 -12.97 -8.66
N GLN A 6 5.28 -12.76 -9.91
CA GLN A 6 5.67 -11.58 -10.66
C GLN A 6 5.07 -10.37 -9.96
N ILE A 7 5.92 -9.55 -9.37
CA ILE A 7 5.53 -8.25 -8.84
C ILE A 7 5.08 -7.41 -10.03
N MET A 8 3.84 -6.99 -10.00
CA MET A 8 3.14 -6.32 -11.09
C MET A 8 3.82 -5.00 -11.49
N ARG A 9 4.10 -4.80 -12.77
CA ARG A 9 4.70 -3.58 -13.31
C ARG A 9 3.63 -2.75 -14.02
N LEU A 10 3.08 -1.75 -13.34
CA LEU A 10 2.11 -0.81 -13.91
C LEU A 10 2.80 0.49 -14.30
N PHE A 11 2.47 1.01 -15.46
CA PHE A 11 2.94 2.27 -16.04
C PHE A 11 4.47 2.43 -16.13
N LYS A 12 5.08 1.95 -17.22
CA LYS A 12 6.45 2.31 -17.60
C LYS A 12 6.48 3.74 -18.13
N SER A 13 7.49 4.52 -17.73
CA SER A 13 7.81 5.77 -18.45
C SER A 13 8.08 5.47 -19.93
N THR A 14 7.45 6.23 -20.82
CA THR A 14 7.44 6.03 -22.29
C THR A 14 8.80 6.21 -23.00
N LYS A 15 9.92 6.26 -22.28
CA LYS A 15 11.24 6.49 -22.88
C LYS A 15 12.12 5.25 -23.11
N ASP A 16 11.68 4.04 -22.77
CA ASP A 16 12.50 2.83 -22.93
C ASP A 16 11.88 1.77 -23.87
N THR A 17 11.73 2.12 -25.16
CA THR A 17 11.69 1.14 -26.26
C THR A 17 13.11 0.84 -26.72
N LYS A 18 13.93 0.19 -25.90
CA LYS A 18 15.09 -0.57 -26.35
C LYS A 18 15.18 -1.86 -25.54
N THR A 19 14.92 -2.96 -26.23
CA THR A 19 15.18 -4.33 -25.78
C THR A 19 16.64 -4.46 -25.28
N GLY A 20 16.86 -4.19 -24.01
CA GLY A 20 18.13 -4.43 -23.35
C GLY A 20 18.20 -5.91 -22.98
N LYS A 21 19.14 -6.66 -23.58
CA LYS A 21 19.54 -8.00 -23.15
C LYS A 21 19.73 -8.00 -21.64
N ALA A 22 19.03 -8.89 -20.94
CA ALA A 22 19.27 -9.16 -19.53
C ALA A 22 20.73 -9.54 -19.34
N SER A 23 21.54 -8.66 -18.77
CA SER A 23 22.89 -8.99 -18.34
C SER A 23 22.77 -9.88 -17.11
N SER A 24 23.19 -11.12 -17.23
CA SER A 24 23.35 -12.10 -16.15
C SER A 24 24.54 -11.73 -15.25
N GLY A 25 24.43 -10.62 -14.52
CA GLY A 25 25.37 -10.24 -13.48
C GLY A 25 24.64 -10.28 -12.15
N LEU A 26 25.23 -10.94 -11.15
CA LEU A 26 24.80 -11.00 -9.75
C LEU A 26 24.89 -9.62 -9.03
N ASN A 27 24.40 -8.56 -9.68
CA ASN A 27 24.43 -7.24 -9.10
C ASN A 27 23.24 -7.06 -8.13
N ASN A 28 23.52 -6.60 -6.92
CA ASN A 28 22.49 -6.12 -6.00
C ASN A 28 21.64 -5.07 -6.72
N ARG A 29 20.35 -5.35 -6.86
CA ARG A 29 19.38 -4.35 -7.29
C ARG A 29 19.04 -3.44 -6.10
N SER A 30 18.73 -2.20 -6.36
CA SER A 30 18.28 -1.26 -5.35
C SER A 30 17.11 -0.49 -5.88
N ALA A 31 16.13 -0.23 -5.00
CA ALA A 31 14.96 0.55 -5.34
C ALA A 31 14.52 1.42 -4.14
N ILE A 32 13.92 2.56 -4.44
CA ILE A 32 13.32 3.46 -3.46
C ILE A 32 11.82 3.53 -3.72
N GLY A 33 11.03 3.11 -2.74
CA GLY A 33 9.59 3.34 -2.72
C GLY A 33 9.27 4.67 -2.05
N VAL A 34 8.41 5.46 -2.67
CA VAL A 34 8.03 6.80 -2.20
C VAL A 34 6.53 6.82 -1.91
N ASP A 35 6.17 6.90 -0.64
CA ASP A 35 4.80 7.13 -0.15
C ASP A 35 4.61 8.63 0.12
N ILE A 36 3.60 9.23 -0.52
CA ILE A 36 3.20 10.62 -0.33
C ILE A 36 1.81 10.63 0.31
N SER A 37 1.74 11.13 1.53
CA SER A 37 0.50 11.29 2.27
C SER A 37 0.24 12.76 2.62
N GLN A 38 -0.93 13.07 3.15
CA GLN A 38 -1.29 14.43 3.59
C GLN A 38 -0.31 15.02 4.60
N HIS A 39 0.35 14.18 5.40
CA HIS A 39 1.18 14.62 6.53
C HIS A 39 2.68 14.41 6.35
N ALA A 40 3.09 13.55 5.42
CA ALA A 40 4.49 13.19 5.25
C ALA A 40 4.80 12.58 3.89
N ILE A 41 6.05 12.74 3.48
CA ILE A 41 6.70 11.90 2.46
C ILE A 41 7.53 10.85 3.20
N LYS A 42 7.41 9.61 2.79
CA LYS A 42 8.19 8.50 3.32
C LYS A 42 8.94 7.83 2.18
N MET A 43 10.23 7.64 2.35
CA MET A 43 11.06 6.93 1.38
C MET A 43 11.71 5.74 2.06
N VAL A 44 11.60 4.57 1.43
CA VAL A 44 12.22 3.32 1.86
C VAL A 44 13.13 2.83 0.75
N GLN A 45 14.41 2.66 1.05
CA GLN A 45 15.38 2.05 0.11
C GLN A 45 15.63 0.61 0.49
N LEU A 46 15.33 -0.29 -0.44
CA LEU A 46 15.68 -1.69 -0.35
C LEU A 46 16.86 -2.02 -1.28
N THR A 47 17.62 -3.03 -0.88
CA THR A 47 18.64 -3.65 -1.73
C THR A 47 18.47 -5.16 -1.67
N GLY A 48 18.76 -5.88 -2.76
CA GLY A 48 18.68 -7.33 -2.75
C GLY A 48 19.09 -7.97 -4.06
N ARG A 49 19.42 -9.25 -3.98
CA ARG A 49 19.71 -10.10 -5.16
C ARG A 49 18.48 -10.87 -5.63
N SER A 50 17.56 -11.11 -4.71
CA SER A 50 16.28 -11.77 -4.94
C SER A 50 15.30 -11.31 -3.86
N LEU A 51 14.00 -11.57 -4.03
CA LEU A 51 12.98 -11.28 -3.02
C LEU A 51 13.23 -12.01 -1.67
N ASN A 52 13.93 -13.15 -1.68
CA ASN A 52 14.28 -13.87 -0.45
C ASN A 52 15.54 -13.32 0.25
N GLN A 53 16.25 -12.38 -0.37
CA GLN A 53 17.51 -11.80 0.12
C GLN A 53 17.49 -10.29 -0.03
N ILE A 54 16.49 -9.66 0.58
CA ILE A 54 16.36 -8.21 0.61
C ILE A 54 16.82 -7.65 1.95
N GLN A 55 17.34 -6.43 1.90
CA GLN A 55 17.76 -5.66 3.06
C GLN A 55 17.18 -4.25 3.01
N LEU A 56 16.69 -3.77 4.14
CA LEU A 56 16.39 -2.36 4.35
C LEU A 56 17.68 -1.57 4.48
N GLU A 57 18.04 -0.85 3.45
CA GLU A 57 19.28 -0.07 3.40
C GLU A 57 19.16 1.24 4.18
N LYS A 58 18.05 1.97 3.95
CA LYS A 58 17.74 3.25 4.59
C LYS A 58 16.25 3.54 4.51
N TYR A 59 15.78 4.44 5.34
CA TYR A 59 14.48 5.10 5.20
C TYR A 59 14.54 6.52 5.72
N VAL A 60 13.56 7.32 5.35
CA VAL A 60 13.37 8.70 5.84
C VAL A 60 11.90 9.06 5.83
N ILE A 61 11.48 9.85 6.82
CA ILE A 61 10.13 10.42 6.93
C ILE A 61 10.27 11.92 7.05
N THR A 62 9.72 12.66 6.10
CA THR A 62 9.70 14.13 6.10
C THR A 62 8.27 14.61 6.26
N LYS A 63 7.99 15.41 7.30
CA LYS A 63 6.67 16.00 7.52
C LYS A 63 6.34 17.02 6.43
N LEU A 64 5.10 17.01 5.97
CA LEU A 64 4.57 17.99 5.02
C LEU A 64 3.71 19.05 5.73
N PRO A 65 3.76 20.32 5.27
CA PRO A 65 2.79 21.33 5.63
C PRO A 65 1.36 20.94 5.20
N LYS A 66 0.36 21.38 5.97
CA LYS A 66 -1.05 20.97 5.80
C LYS A 66 -1.69 21.33 4.44
N ASN A 67 -1.10 22.24 3.67
CA ASN A 67 -1.74 22.77 2.45
C ASN A 67 -1.17 22.19 1.15
N ILE A 68 -0.22 21.28 1.21
CA ILE A 68 0.43 20.71 0.01
C ILE A 68 -0.37 19.54 -0.53
N VAL A 69 -0.84 18.65 0.35
CA VAL A 69 -1.67 17.50 0.00
C VAL A 69 -2.90 17.51 0.89
N LYS A 70 -4.08 17.31 0.31
CA LYS A 70 -5.36 17.22 1.04
C LYS A 70 -6.10 15.94 0.64
N GLY A 71 -6.18 14.98 1.57
CA GLY A 71 -6.62 13.63 1.23
C GLY A 71 -5.70 13.04 0.17
N ASN A 72 -6.27 12.61 -0.97
CA ASN A 72 -5.53 12.05 -2.10
C ASN A 72 -5.22 13.07 -3.22
N LYS A 73 -5.55 14.37 -3.00
CA LYS A 73 -5.34 15.44 -3.97
C LYS A 73 -4.10 16.26 -3.64
N ILE A 74 -3.20 16.39 -4.59
CA ILE A 74 -2.06 17.31 -4.52
C ILE A 74 -2.61 18.71 -4.81
N GLN A 75 -2.34 19.67 -3.93
CA GLN A 75 -2.78 21.05 -4.04
C GLN A 75 -1.68 21.93 -4.65
N ASP A 76 -0.42 21.59 -4.41
CA ASP A 76 0.74 22.34 -4.86
C ASP A 76 1.85 21.36 -5.31
N TYR A 77 1.93 21.15 -6.61
CA TYR A 77 2.90 20.23 -7.22
C TYR A 77 4.34 20.73 -7.10
N ASP A 78 4.58 22.05 -7.20
CA ASP A 78 5.92 22.63 -7.17
C ASP A 78 6.52 22.56 -5.77
N GLN A 79 5.73 22.92 -4.75
CA GLN A 79 6.17 22.74 -3.37
C GLN A 79 6.41 21.26 -3.06
N LEU A 80 5.52 20.37 -3.49
CA LEU A 80 5.68 18.94 -3.25
C LEU A 80 6.94 18.39 -3.92
N ALA A 81 7.26 18.81 -5.16
CA ALA A 81 8.52 18.46 -5.84
C ALA A 81 9.75 18.89 -5.00
N THR A 82 9.71 20.10 -4.44
CA THR A 82 10.77 20.61 -3.55
C THR A 82 10.93 19.73 -2.30
N TYR A 83 9.83 19.33 -1.67
CA TYR A 83 9.87 18.42 -0.51
C TYR A 83 10.34 17.01 -0.86
N ILE A 84 9.97 16.48 -2.03
CA ILE A 84 10.47 15.19 -2.54
C ILE A 84 11.99 15.24 -2.71
N GLN A 85 12.51 16.28 -3.38
CA GLN A 85 13.95 16.48 -3.54
C GLN A 85 14.69 16.61 -2.19
N HIS A 86 14.12 17.38 -1.27
CA HIS A 86 14.67 17.51 0.09
C HIS A 86 14.69 16.17 0.82
N THR A 87 13.61 15.41 0.78
CA THR A 87 13.52 14.08 1.41
C THR A 87 14.54 13.11 0.83
N TYR A 88 14.71 13.10 -0.50
CA TYR A 88 15.73 12.28 -1.14
C TYR A 88 17.16 12.69 -0.72
N THR A 89 17.41 13.98 -0.58
CA THR A 89 18.70 14.49 -0.09
C THR A 89 18.97 14.01 1.35
N GLN A 90 17.95 14.01 2.21
CA GLN A 90 18.06 13.48 3.59
C GLN A 90 18.30 11.97 3.60
N LEU A 91 17.73 11.22 2.67
CA LEU A 91 17.97 9.77 2.52
C LEU A 91 19.45 9.47 2.17
N ARG A 92 20.19 10.44 1.62
CA ARG A 92 21.60 10.28 1.22
C ARG A 92 21.84 9.04 0.35
N SER A 93 21.02 8.88 -0.66
CA SER A 93 21.05 7.75 -1.59
C SER A 93 21.60 8.16 -2.95
N SER A 94 22.27 7.23 -3.63
CA SER A 94 22.62 7.33 -5.06
C SER A 94 21.68 6.52 -5.96
N CYS A 95 20.71 5.80 -5.37
CA CYS A 95 19.76 4.99 -6.10
C CYS A 95 18.81 5.88 -6.91
N LYS A 96 18.67 5.60 -8.21
CA LYS A 96 17.78 6.32 -9.13
C LYS A 96 16.56 5.49 -9.56
N ASN A 97 16.43 4.29 -9.06
CA ASN A 97 15.26 3.47 -9.29
C ASN A 97 14.16 3.86 -8.30
N ILE A 98 13.31 4.80 -8.69
CA ILE A 98 12.29 5.43 -7.87
C ILE A 98 10.92 4.88 -8.27
N VAL A 99 10.16 4.40 -7.29
CA VAL A 99 8.79 3.91 -7.46
C VAL A 99 7.86 4.70 -6.56
N ALA A 100 6.81 5.26 -7.15
CA ALA A 100 5.76 5.98 -6.43
C ALA A 100 4.39 5.35 -6.71
N ALA A 101 3.32 5.89 -6.13
CA ALA A 101 1.97 5.37 -6.30
C ALA A 101 0.97 6.43 -6.77
N VAL A 102 -0.02 5.97 -7.51
CA VAL A 102 -1.32 6.62 -7.70
C VAL A 102 -2.27 6.05 -6.63
N PRO A 103 -3.07 6.89 -5.96
CA PRO A 103 -4.14 6.42 -5.10
C PRO A 103 -5.17 5.57 -5.86
N GLN A 104 -5.62 4.48 -5.27
CA GLN A 104 -6.55 3.54 -5.94
C GLN A 104 -7.88 4.19 -6.37
N ASN A 105 -8.33 5.23 -5.69
CA ASN A 105 -9.58 5.93 -6.03
C ASN A 105 -9.47 6.80 -7.31
N LEU A 106 -8.27 6.96 -7.85
CA LEU A 106 -8.00 7.62 -9.14
C LEU A 106 -7.80 6.62 -10.28
N ALA A 107 -7.91 5.32 -9.99
CA ALA A 107 -7.71 4.28 -10.98
C ALA A 107 -8.85 3.25 -10.95
N THR A 108 -9.14 2.69 -12.11
CA THR A 108 -9.99 1.51 -12.27
C THR A 108 -9.11 0.27 -12.30
N VAL A 109 -9.52 -0.76 -11.56
CA VAL A 109 -8.83 -2.06 -11.50
C VAL A 109 -9.83 -3.13 -11.84
N GLU A 110 -9.64 -3.79 -12.96
CA GLU A 110 -10.52 -4.85 -13.46
C GLU A 110 -9.80 -6.20 -13.52
N GLN A 111 -10.53 -7.24 -13.15
CA GLN A 111 -10.11 -8.62 -13.32
C GLN A 111 -10.99 -9.24 -14.41
N ILE A 112 -10.41 -9.45 -15.57
CA ILE A 112 -11.10 -9.97 -16.75
C ILE A 112 -10.50 -11.31 -17.16
N ILE A 113 -11.28 -12.11 -17.87
CA ILE A 113 -10.81 -13.38 -18.41
C ILE A 113 -10.70 -13.21 -19.93
N TYR A 114 -9.48 -13.34 -20.46
CA TYR A 114 -9.23 -13.36 -21.88
C TYR A 114 -9.11 -14.81 -22.36
N ASN A 115 -9.88 -15.16 -23.37
CA ASN A 115 -9.75 -16.44 -24.05
C ASN A 115 -9.75 -16.19 -25.57
N PRO A 116 -8.65 -16.49 -26.27
CA PRO A 116 -8.53 -16.23 -27.70
C PRO A 116 -9.51 -17.07 -28.57
N ARG A 117 -10.29 -17.97 -27.96
CA ARG A 117 -11.35 -18.72 -28.67
C ARG A 117 -12.70 -17.99 -28.66
N ASP A 118 -12.88 -17.04 -27.75
CA ASP A 118 -14.15 -16.33 -27.53
C ASP A 118 -14.19 -14.95 -28.20
N THR A 119 -13.05 -14.48 -28.73
CA THR A 119 -12.90 -13.17 -29.40
C THR A 119 -11.88 -13.24 -30.53
N ASP A 120 -12.07 -12.41 -31.57
CA ASP A 120 -11.10 -12.20 -32.66
C ASP A 120 -10.03 -11.15 -32.32
N LEU A 121 -10.18 -10.46 -31.18
CA LEU A 121 -9.22 -9.45 -30.73
C LEU A 121 -7.98 -10.11 -30.13
N ASP A 122 -6.82 -9.51 -30.36
CA ASP A 122 -5.66 -9.88 -29.59
C ASP A 122 -5.77 -9.38 -28.12
N LEU A 123 -4.84 -9.80 -27.26
CA LEU A 123 -4.92 -9.47 -25.84
C LEU A 123 -4.88 -7.96 -25.57
N GLU A 124 -4.05 -7.21 -26.28
CA GLU A 124 -3.90 -5.77 -26.08
C GLU A 124 -5.15 -5.02 -26.55
N GLU A 125 -5.65 -5.36 -27.73
CA GLU A 125 -6.92 -4.84 -28.27
C GLU A 125 -8.12 -5.17 -27.37
N PHE A 126 -8.13 -6.37 -26.78
CA PHE A 126 -9.16 -6.76 -25.84
C PHE A 126 -9.12 -5.93 -24.55
N VAL A 127 -7.93 -5.71 -23.97
CA VAL A 127 -7.77 -4.87 -22.78
C VAL A 127 -8.12 -3.42 -23.10
N GLU A 128 -7.73 -2.89 -24.26
CA GLU A 128 -8.13 -1.54 -24.70
C GLU A 128 -9.65 -1.39 -24.80
N ALA A 129 -10.32 -2.39 -25.36
CA ALA A 129 -11.78 -2.38 -25.46
C ALA A 129 -12.46 -2.39 -24.08
N GLU A 130 -11.94 -3.17 -23.13
CA GLU A 130 -12.47 -3.20 -21.76
C GLU A 130 -12.20 -1.88 -21.01
N VAL A 131 -10.99 -1.33 -21.11
CA VAL A 131 -10.66 -0.02 -20.53
C VAL A 131 -11.48 1.10 -21.16
N GLY A 132 -11.71 1.03 -22.48
CA GLY A 132 -12.51 2.00 -23.22
C GLY A 132 -13.98 2.10 -22.81
N GLN A 133 -14.49 1.12 -22.04
CA GLN A 133 -15.83 1.19 -21.46
C GLN A 133 -15.94 2.23 -20.34
N PHE A 134 -14.84 2.61 -19.68
CA PHE A 134 -14.84 3.56 -18.56
C PHE A 134 -14.62 5.00 -18.99
N ALA A 135 -13.77 5.22 -19.99
CA ALA A 135 -13.50 6.53 -20.59
C ALA A 135 -12.82 6.35 -21.96
N PRO A 136 -12.81 7.39 -22.83
CA PRO A 136 -12.05 7.35 -24.07
C PRO A 136 -10.61 6.92 -23.85
N ILE A 137 -10.14 5.93 -24.60
CA ILE A 137 -8.80 5.34 -24.41
C ILE A 137 -7.67 6.38 -24.54
N GLU A 138 -7.88 7.40 -25.36
CA GLU A 138 -6.94 8.49 -25.56
C GLU A 138 -6.72 9.34 -24.31
N GLU A 139 -7.68 9.34 -23.37
CA GLU A 139 -7.60 10.05 -22.09
C GLU A 139 -7.02 9.18 -20.96
N MET A 140 -6.77 7.89 -21.22
CA MET A 140 -6.35 6.93 -20.23
C MET A 140 -4.87 6.54 -20.39
N ASN A 141 -4.22 6.35 -19.26
CA ASN A 141 -3.03 5.52 -19.13
C ASN A 141 -3.48 4.16 -18.56
N TYR A 142 -3.09 3.08 -19.20
CA TYR A 142 -3.41 1.74 -18.71
C TYR A 142 -2.21 0.80 -18.79
N ASP A 143 -2.26 -0.26 -18.03
CA ASP A 143 -1.32 -1.39 -18.07
C ASP A 143 -2.02 -2.64 -17.57
N PHE A 144 -1.50 -3.81 -17.88
CA PHE A 144 -2.09 -5.06 -17.45
C PHE A 144 -1.07 -6.14 -17.17
N GLN A 145 -1.47 -7.11 -16.36
CA GLN A 145 -0.72 -8.33 -16.09
C GLN A 145 -1.58 -9.55 -16.35
N THR A 146 -0.98 -10.57 -16.91
CA THR A 146 -1.65 -11.84 -17.22
C THR A 146 -1.14 -12.98 -16.38
N GLU A 147 -2.04 -13.93 -16.08
CA GLU A 147 -1.73 -15.22 -15.47
C GLU A 147 -2.46 -16.31 -16.25
N GLU A 148 -1.72 -17.30 -16.74
CA GLU A 148 -2.34 -18.41 -17.48
C GLU A 148 -3.19 -19.28 -16.55
N VAL A 149 -4.44 -19.54 -16.93
CA VAL A 149 -5.37 -20.40 -16.19
C VAL A 149 -6.15 -21.27 -17.17
N GLY A 150 -5.79 -22.55 -17.21
CA GLY A 150 -6.44 -23.50 -18.15
C GLY A 150 -6.19 -23.12 -19.60
N SER A 151 -7.27 -22.88 -20.36
CA SER A 151 -7.21 -22.48 -21.79
C SER A 151 -7.29 -20.98 -22.01
N GLY A 152 -7.41 -20.18 -20.94
CA GLY A 152 -7.50 -18.73 -20.97
C GLY A 152 -6.46 -18.06 -20.10
N GLN A 153 -6.53 -16.74 -20.05
CA GLN A 153 -5.67 -15.90 -19.21
C GLN A 153 -6.52 -15.04 -18.28
N HIS A 154 -6.20 -15.05 -16.98
CA HIS A 154 -6.67 -14.01 -16.08
C HIS A 154 -5.85 -12.76 -16.35
N VAL A 155 -6.54 -11.66 -16.59
CA VAL A 155 -5.93 -10.35 -16.85
C VAL A 155 -6.34 -9.43 -15.72
N LEU A 156 -5.36 -8.86 -15.04
CA LEU A 156 -5.56 -7.74 -14.14
C LEU A 156 -5.20 -6.46 -14.90
N ALA A 157 -6.22 -5.73 -15.34
CA ALA A 157 -6.07 -4.46 -16.01
C ALA A 157 -6.19 -3.31 -15.02
N VAL A 158 -5.37 -2.29 -15.19
CA VAL A 158 -5.40 -1.06 -14.41
C VAL A 158 -5.38 0.12 -15.36
N ALA A 159 -6.30 1.06 -15.16
CA ALA A 159 -6.40 2.26 -15.95
C ALA A 159 -6.59 3.49 -15.07
N ALA A 160 -5.96 4.60 -15.41
CA ALA A 160 -6.11 5.87 -14.74
C ALA A 160 -6.10 7.02 -15.76
N LYS A 161 -6.79 8.12 -15.46
CA LYS A 161 -6.80 9.29 -16.36
C LYS A 161 -5.41 9.89 -16.49
N LYS A 162 -5.06 10.31 -17.69
CA LYS A 162 -3.81 11.03 -17.96
C LYS A 162 -3.64 12.25 -17.08
N ASP A 163 -4.72 13.01 -16.86
CA ASP A 163 -4.74 14.18 -15.98
C ASP A 163 -4.38 13.87 -14.52
N ASP A 164 -4.58 12.63 -14.08
CA ASP A 164 -4.19 12.18 -12.72
C ASP A 164 -2.78 11.61 -12.67
N VAL A 165 -2.28 11.07 -13.76
CA VAL A 165 -0.97 10.37 -13.87
C VAL A 165 0.15 11.31 -14.28
N GLU A 166 -0.03 12.04 -15.39
CA GLU A 166 1.02 12.86 -16.00
C GLU A 166 1.56 13.95 -15.08
N PRO A 167 0.72 14.72 -14.33
CA PRO A 167 1.23 15.73 -13.40
C PRO A 167 2.07 15.12 -12.25
N ARG A 168 1.79 13.85 -11.87
CA ARG A 168 2.60 13.15 -10.87
C ARG A 168 3.96 12.76 -11.41
N ILE A 169 4.02 12.28 -12.66
CA ILE A 169 5.29 11.96 -13.34
C ILE A 169 6.14 13.23 -13.48
N GLU A 170 5.54 14.30 -13.98
CA GLU A 170 6.21 15.60 -14.16
C GLU A 170 6.74 16.16 -12.82
N MET A 171 5.98 16.06 -11.76
CA MET A 171 6.40 16.46 -10.42
C MET A 171 7.69 15.77 -9.97
N PHE A 172 7.82 14.46 -10.21
CA PHE A 172 9.04 13.73 -9.88
C PHE A 172 10.20 14.11 -10.83
N GLU A 173 9.94 14.37 -12.10
CA GLU A 173 10.94 14.89 -13.03
C GLU A 173 11.46 16.26 -12.56
N ASN A 174 10.56 17.17 -12.16
CA ASN A 174 10.90 18.50 -11.61
C ASN A 174 11.69 18.39 -10.29
N ALA A 175 11.46 17.34 -9.48
CA ALA A 175 12.29 17.04 -8.32
C ALA A 175 13.69 16.47 -8.67
N GLY A 176 14.00 16.23 -9.94
CA GLY A 176 15.23 15.58 -10.39
C GLY A 176 15.29 14.08 -10.08
N LEU A 177 14.13 13.44 -9.91
CA LEU A 177 13.95 12.05 -9.54
C LEU A 177 12.95 11.34 -10.49
N PRO A 178 13.30 11.18 -11.79
CA PRO A 178 12.39 10.54 -12.73
C PRO A 178 11.97 9.16 -12.22
N LEU A 179 10.68 8.86 -12.34
CA LEU A 179 10.14 7.59 -11.90
C LEU A 179 10.57 6.43 -12.81
N SER A 180 10.97 5.33 -12.21
CA SER A 180 11.17 4.05 -12.90
C SER A 180 9.85 3.30 -13.07
N ALA A 181 8.92 3.52 -12.14
CA ALA A 181 7.57 2.99 -12.20
C ALA A 181 6.60 3.82 -11.35
N LEU A 182 5.36 3.86 -11.78
CA LEU A 182 4.23 4.35 -11.00
C LEU A 182 3.28 3.17 -10.79
N ASP A 183 2.98 2.84 -9.54
CA ASP A 183 2.15 1.70 -9.14
C ASP A 183 0.83 2.20 -8.53
N LEU A 184 -0.06 1.32 -8.14
CA LEU A 184 -1.19 1.64 -7.29
C LEU A 184 -0.83 1.41 -5.81
N ASP A 185 -1.27 2.31 -4.94
CA ASP A 185 -1.08 2.20 -3.49
C ASP A 185 -1.62 0.88 -2.94
N LEU A 186 -2.80 0.45 -3.42
CA LEU A 186 -3.41 -0.83 -3.09
C LEU A 186 -2.53 -2.03 -3.42
N LEU A 187 -1.94 -2.04 -4.63
CA LEU A 187 -1.12 -3.16 -5.10
C LEU A 187 0.22 -3.18 -4.38
N ALA A 188 0.80 -2.02 -4.12
CA ALA A 188 2.01 -1.91 -3.32
C ALA A 188 1.78 -2.42 -1.89
N GLN A 189 0.66 -2.08 -1.26
CA GLN A 189 0.30 -2.61 0.06
C GLN A 189 0.13 -4.13 0.01
N ARG A 190 -0.62 -4.67 -0.97
CA ARG A 190 -0.71 -6.11 -1.21
C ARG A 190 0.67 -6.75 -1.31
N ASN A 191 1.58 -6.17 -2.10
CA ASN A 191 2.92 -6.72 -2.32
C ASN A 191 3.71 -6.85 -1.00
N ALA A 192 3.56 -5.90 -0.08
CA ALA A 192 4.21 -5.96 1.24
C ALA A 192 3.73 -7.18 2.05
N PHE A 193 2.42 -7.43 2.08
CA PHE A 193 1.85 -8.57 2.82
C PHE A 193 2.13 -9.91 2.14
N VAL A 194 1.99 -9.97 0.82
CA VAL A 194 2.31 -11.17 0.02
C VAL A 194 3.79 -11.55 0.18
N TYR A 195 4.70 -10.57 0.18
CA TYR A 195 6.10 -10.80 0.48
C TYR A 195 6.28 -11.45 1.86
N TRP A 196 5.67 -10.87 2.89
CA TRP A 196 5.78 -11.40 4.25
C TRP A 196 5.19 -12.81 4.36
N MET A 197 3.99 -13.05 3.84
CA MET A 197 3.37 -14.39 3.85
C MET A 197 4.28 -15.41 3.16
N ASN A 198 4.77 -15.14 1.96
CA ASN A 198 5.60 -16.08 1.22
C ASN A 198 6.95 -16.40 1.89
N THR A 199 7.46 -15.47 2.71
CA THR A 199 8.79 -15.63 3.33
C THR A 199 8.75 -16.07 4.79
N HIS A 200 7.68 -15.78 5.52
CA HIS A 200 7.60 -15.97 6.99
C HIS A 200 6.39 -16.78 7.44
N ALA A 201 5.32 -16.84 6.66
CA ALA A 201 4.10 -17.57 6.99
C ALA A 201 3.46 -18.19 5.73
N PRO A 202 4.17 -19.09 5.02
CA PRO A 202 3.70 -19.62 3.74
C PRO A 202 2.37 -20.38 3.83
N GLU A 203 2.02 -20.92 4.99
CA GLU A 203 0.72 -21.52 5.27
C GLU A 203 -0.43 -20.50 5.17
N MET A 204 -0.19 -19.25 5.60
CA MET A 204 -1.20 -18.19 5.49
C MET A 204 -1.43 -17.76 4.04
N ALA A 205 -0.46 -17.93 3.15
CA ALA A 205 -0.58 -17.51 1.75
C ALA A 205 -1.70 -18.26 1.01
N GLU A 206 -1.99 -19.50 1.39
CA GLU A 206 -3.06 -20.32 0.82
C GLU A 206 -4.43 -20.04 1.46
N GLU A 207 -4.44 -19.48 2.65
CA GLU A 207 -5.64 -19.15 3.42
C GLU A 207 -6.24 -17.80 3.01
N LYS A 208 -7.52 -17.57 3.36
CA LYS A 208 -8.12 -16.24 3.27
C LYS A 208 -7.68 -15.40 4.45
N VAL A 209 -6.95 -14.35 4.16
CA VAL A 209 -6.41 -13.40 5.15
C VAL A 209 -7.00 -12.02 4.88
N ALA A 210 -7.53 -11.37 5.91
CA ALA A 210 -7.96 -9.98 5.84
C ALA A 210 -6.88 -9.06 6.41
N VAL A 211 -6.54 -8.02 5.66
CA VAL A 211 -5.61 -6.98 6.10
C VAL A 211 -6.39 -5.68 6.29
N PHE A 212 -6.26 -5.06 7.47
CA PHE A 212 -6.82 -3.75 7.75
C PHE A 212 -5.70 -2.77 8.07
N GLY A 213 -5.58 -1.71 7.27
CA GLY A 213 -4.60 -0.66 7.46
C GLY A 213 -5.26 0.65 7.87
N ILE A 214 -4.99 1.12 9.10
CA ILE A 214 -5.56 2.37 9.62
C ILE A 214 -4.60 3.52 9.33
N HIS A 215 -4.98 4.35 8.34
CA HIS A 215 -4.20 5.50 7.89
C HIS A 215 -4.69 6.82 8.51
N ALA A 216 -4.10 7.93 8.09
CA ALA A 216 -4.43 9.26 8.57
C ALA A 216 -5.91 9.61 8.35
N THR A 217 -6.43 9.38 7.15
CA THR A 217 -7.76 9.83 6.70
C THR A 217 -8.78 8.72 6.51
N GLN A 218 -8.32 7.46 6.40
CA GLN A 218 -9.18 6.30 6.11
C GLN A 218 -8.54 5.00 6.58
N MET A 219 -9.35 3.95 6.69
CA MET A 219 -8.92 2.57 6.84
C MET A 219 -9.20 1.82 5.54
N TYR A 220 -8.24 1.10 5.03
CA TYR A 220 -8.45 0.16 3.94
C TYR A 220 -8.58 -1.27 4.47
N ALA A 221 -9.35 -2.07 3.74
CA ALA A 221 -9.47 -3.50 3.91
C ALA A 221 -9.07 -4.22 2.63
N LEU A 222 -8.23 -5.25 2.74
CA LEU A 222 -7.88 -6.17 1.68
C LEU A 222 -8.17 -7.58 2.15
N ILE A 223 -8.87 -8.38 1.34
CA ILE A 223 -8.97 -9.82 1.56
C ILE A 223 -8.12 -10.50 0.50
N LEU A 224 -7.12 -11.24 0.96
CA LEU A 224 -6.09 -11.87 0.15
C LEU A 224 -6.20 -13.39 0.23
N GLN A 225 -5.91 -14.07 -0.88
CA GLN A 225 -5.67 -15.49 -0.95
C GLN A 225 -4.74 -15.81 -2.13
N ASN A 226 -3.72 -16.62 -1.93
CA ASN A 226 -2.74 -16.97 -2.97
C ASN A 226 -2.13 -15.72 -3.67
N GLY A 227 -1.91 -14.65 -2.92
CA GLY A 227 -1.39 -13.39 -3.45
C GLY A 227 -2.39 -12.56 -4.27
N ARG A 228 -3.64 -13.02 -4.45
CA ARG A 228 -4.69 -12.29 -5.16
C ARG A 228 -5.55 -11.49 -4.20
N ILE A 229 -6.04 -10.34 -4.66
CA ILE A 229 -7.03 -9.53 -3.96
C ILE A 229 -8.41 -10.10 -4.30
N LEU A 230 -9.08 -10.71 -3.32
CA LEU A 230 -10.45 -11.18 -3.47
C LEU A 230 -11.47 -10.06 -3.23
N TYR A 231 -11.12 -9.11 -2.33
CA TYR A 231 -11.99 -8.00 -1.97
C TYR A 231 -11.16 -6.81 -1.49
N LYS A 232 -11.64 -5.61 -1.78
CA LYS A 232 -11.07 -4.35 -1.30
C LYS A 232 -12.18 -3.40 -0.88
N GLN A 233 -11.97 -2.66 0.20
CA GLN A 233 -12.87 -1.59 0.64
C GLN A 233 -12.10 -0.52 1.39
N GLU A 234 -12.52 0.73 1.23
CA GLU A 234 -12.10 1.86 2.09
C GLU A 234 -13.25 2.29 2.99
N THR A 235 -12.91 2.69 4.20
CA THR A 235 -13.86 3.15 5.21
C THR A 235 -13.36 4.43 5.88
N PRO A 236 -14.25 5.27 6.43
CA PRO A 236 -13.84 6.56 6.99
C PRO A 236 -13.12 6.45 8.35
N VAL A 237 -13.03 5.26 8.96
CA VAL A 237 -12.27 5.08 10.20
C VAL A 237 -10.82 5.47 9.99
N SER A 238 -10.27 6.33 10.87
CA SER A 238 -8.97 6.94 10.61
C SER A 238 -8.28 7.43 11.87
N THR A 239 -6.98 7.70 11.76
CA THR A 239 -6.19 8.35 12.82
C THR A 239 -6.73 9.76 13.14
N GLU A 240 -7.24 10.48 12.13
CA GLU A 240 -7.89 11.79 12.35
C GLU A 240 -9.12 11.69 13.25
N GLN A 241 -9.93 10.65 13.11
CA GLN A 241 -11.08 10.44 14.00
C GLN A 241 -10.64 10.19 15.44
N LEU A 242 -9.58 9.41 15.65
CA LEU A 242 -8.99 9.24 16.99
C LEU A 242 -8.48 10.57 17.54
N ASN A 243 -7.78 11.37 16.72
CA ASN A 243 -7.29 12.68 17.11
C ASN A 243 -8.44 13.61 17.50
N GLN A 244 -9.52 13.65 16.71
CA GLN A 244 -10.72 14.44 17.01
C GLN A 244 -11.42 13.97 18.28
N LEU A 245 -11.47 12.65 18.55
CA LEU A 245 -12.04 12.13 19.79
C LEU A 245 -11.24 12.64 21.00
N ILE A 246 -9.90 12.64 20.93
CA ILE A 246 -9.02 13.17 21.99
C ILE A 246 -9.26 14.67 22.18
N GLN A 247 -9.29 15.45 21.08
CA GLN A 247 -9.54 16.89 21.14
C GLN A 247 -10.85 17.22 21.88
N ARG A 248 -11.92 16.52 21.52
CA ARG A 248 -13.25 16.74 22.12
C ARG A 248 -13.31 16.30 23.58
N THR A 249 -12.69 15.20 23.92
CA THR A 249 -12.73 14.64 25.29
C THR A 249 -11.91 15.49 26.28
N TYR A 250 -10.70 15.90 25.85
CA TYR A 250 -9.77 16.62 26.73
C TYR A 250 -9.73 18.13 26.48
N GLN A 251 -10.52 18.65 25.54
CA GLN A 251 -10.57 20.07 25.15
C GLN A 251 -9.17 20.61 24.79
N VAL A 252 -8.40 19.85 24.01
CA VAL A 252 -7.04 20.19 23.59
C VAL A 252 -6.96 20.50 22.09
N THR A 253 -5.85 21.13 21.68
CA THR A 253 -5.59 21.39 20.24
C THR A 253 -5.24 20.09 19.49
N GLU A 254 -5.32 20.12 18.17
CA GLU A 254 -4.96 19.00 17.30
C GLU A 254 -3.51 18.52 17.53
N GLU A 255 -2.56 19.48 17.68
CA GLU A 255 -1.17 19.17 17.93
C GLU A 255 -0.98 18.48 19.29
N LYS A 256 -1.71 18.95 20.31
CA LYS A 256 -1.65 18.34 21.64
C LYS A 256 -2.25 16.94 21.65
N ALA A 257 -3.36 16.74 20.91
CA ALA A 257 -3.96 15.43 20.75
C ALA A 257 -3.02 14.45 20.02
N ALA A 258 -2.33 14.92 18.96
CA ALA A 258 -1.32 14.11 18.26
C ALA A 258 -0.13 13.73 19.19
N GLN A 259 0.33 14.67 20.02
CA GLN A 259 1.34 14.38 21.05
C GLN A 259 0.87 13.33 22.07
N MET A 260 -0.40 13.41 22.50
CA MET A 260 -1.00 12.44 23.40
C MET A 260 -1.09 11.05 22.77
N MET A 261 -1.43 10.95 21.48
CA MET A 261 -1.43 9.67 20.76
C MET A 261 -0.05 9.02 20.74
N ALA A 262 1.00 9.80 20.49
CA ALA A 262 2.38 9.33 20.41
C ALA A 262 3.04 9.09 21.78
N SER A 263 2.52 9.69 22.86
CA SER A 263 3.08 9.59 24.20
C SER A 263 2.85 8.22 24.82
N GLN A 264 3.85 7.72 25.55
CA GLN A 264 3.67 6.58 26.44
C GLN A 264 2.95 6.96 27.73
N ASN A 265 3.10 8.23 28.18
CA ASN A 265 2.44 8.76 29.36
C ASN A 265 1.10 9.36 28.97
N LYS A 266 0.04 8.59 29.08
CA LYS A 266 -1.33 9.00 28.79
C LYS A 266 -2.10 9.32 30.09
N PRO A 267 -3.16 10.17 30.04
CA PRO A 267 -4.04 10.35 31.18
C PRO A 267 -4.57 9.01 31.71
N SER A 268 -4.83 8.95 33.02
CA SER A 268 -5.28 7.70 33.69
C SER A 268 -6.60 7.16 33.15
N ASP A 269 -7.45 8.04 32.64
CA ASP A 269 -8.74 7.70 32.05
C ASP A 269 -8.70 7.52 30.52
N TYR A 270 -7.51 7.65 29.89
CA TYR A 270 -7.35 7.53 28.44
C TYR A 270 -7.88 6.20 27.89
N GLN A 271 -7.62 5.10 28.63
CA GLN A 271 -8.09 3.77 28.19
C GLN A 271 -9.61 3.77 28.02
N SER A 272 -10.34 4.15 29.04
CA SER A 272 -11.81 4.09 29.04
C SER A 272 -12.49 5.20 28.21
N GLN A 273 -11.91 6.41 28.18
CA GLN A 273 -12.53 7.54 27.51
C GLN A 273 -12.19 7.63 26.03
N ILE A 274 -11.03 7.10 25.62
CA ILE A 274 -10.52 7.20 24.25
C ILE A 274 -10.33 5.82 23.61
N ALA A 275 -9.41 4.99 24.19
CA ALA A 275 -8.98 3.75 23.55
C ALA A 275 -10.15 2.78 23.36
N ASP A 276 -10.88 2.47 24.41
CA ASP A 276 -11.97 1.48 24.35
C ASP A 276 -13.08 1.93 23.40
N ARG A 277 -13.41 3.23 23.38
CA ARG A 277 -14.42 3.79 22.45
C ARG A 277 -14.00 3.67 21.01
N PHE A 278 -12.76 4.05 20.72
CA PHE A 278 -12.21 3.95 19.37
C PHE A 278 -12.08 2.49 18.93
N ASN A 279 -11.60 1.61 19.80
CA ASN A 279 -11.44 0.19 19.52
C ASN A 279 -12.79 -0.49 19.18
N VAL A 280 -13.85 -0.16 19.92
CA VAL A 280 -15.20 -0.66 19.61
C VAL A 280 -15.66 -0.16 18.24
N GLN A 281 -15.46 1.11 17.92
CA GLN A 281 -15.83 1.67 16.62
C GLN A 281 -15.07 0.96 15.48
N VAL A 282 -13.76 0.76 15.62
CA VAL A 282 -12.95 0.03 14.63
C VAL A 282 -13.43 -1.41 14.49
N ALA A 283 -13.64 -2.12 15.61
CA ALA A 283 -14.07 -3.51 15.61
C ALA A 283 -15.43 -3.70 14.91
N GLN A 284 -16.39 -2.80 15.15
CA GLN A 284 -17.67 -2.80 14.47
C GLN A 284 -17.52 -2.58 12.96
N GLU A 285 -16.64 -1.67 12.56
CA GLU A 285 -16.39 -1.41 11.15
C GLU A 285 -15.71 -2.60 10.47
N VAL A 286 -14.71 -3.23 11.12
CA VAL A 286 -14.09 -4.47 10.64
C VAL A 286 -15.15 -5.55 10.45
N GLN A 287 -16.02 -5.78 11.43
CA GLN A 287 -17.10 -6.75 11.32
C GLN A 287 -18.02 -6.43 10.15
N ARG A 288 -18.40 -5.16 9.95
CA ARG A 288 -19.27 -4.72 8.86
C ARG A 288 -18.65 -5.04 7.49
N VAL A 289 -17.34 -4.77 7.32
CA VAL A 289 -16.61 -5.07 6.09
C VAL A 289 -16.60 -6.57 5.82
N LEU A 290 -16.31 -7.39 6.84
CA LEU A 290 -16.30 -8.85 6.71
C LEU A 290 -17.69 -9.40 6.36
N GLN A 291 -18.74 -8.90 7.01
CA GLN A 291 -20.12 -9.30 6.70
C GLN A 291 -20.50 -8.95 5.25
N PHE A 292 -20.12 -7.76 4.78
CA PHE A 292 -20.37 -7.38 3.40
C PHE A 292 -19.63 -8.30 2.42
N TYR A 293 -18.38 -8.62 2.67
CA TYR A 293 -17.63 -9.59 1.87
C TYR A 293 -18.33 -10.95 1.81
N TYR A 294 -18.73 -11.49 2.97
CA TYR A 294 -19.41 -12.81 3.01
C TYR A 294 -20.76 -12.82 2.29
N THR A 295 -21.47 -11.72 2.29
CA THR A 295 -22.80 -11.66 1.65
C THR A 295 -22.74 -11.38 0.15
N THR A 296 -21.68 -10.73 -0.35
CA THR A 296 -21.61 -10.27 -1.75
C THR A 296 -20.61 -11.02 -2.61
N GLN A 297 -19.53 -11.54 -2.02
CA GLN A 297 -18.39 -12.07 -2.77
C GLN A 297 -18.05 -13.53 -2.45
N ALA A 298 -18.48 -14.04 -1.30
CA ALA A 298 -18.17 -15.41 -0.94
C ALA A 298 -19.07 -16.40 -1.70
N THR A 299 -18.54 -16.94 -2.79
CA THR A 299 -19.20 -18.03 -3.55
C THR A 299 -19.06 -19.39 -2.86
N ASP A 300 -18.03 -19.55 -2.01
CA ASP A 300 -17.76 -20.77 -1.26
C ASP A 300 -18.12 -20.58 0.22
N SER A 301 -19.21 -21.21 0.65
CA SER A 301 -19.73 -21.18 2.02
C SER A 301 -18.78 -21.82 3.09
N PHE A 302 -17.69 -22.44 2.68
CA PHE A 302 -16.82 -23.24 3.57
C PHE A 302 -15.46 -22.61 3.89
N SER A 303 -15.03 -21.51 3.26
CA SER A 303 -13.74 -20.91 3.56
C SER A 303 -13.88 -19.53 4.22
N ASN A 304 -13.96 -19.54 5.54
CA ASN A 304 -13.92 -18.32 6.34
C ASN A 304 -12.52 -17.68 6.32
N ILE A 305 -12.49 -16.37 6.53
CA ILE A 305 -11.25 -15.65 6.81
C ILE A 305 -10.66 -16.22 8.10
N LYS A 306 -9.38 -16.61 8.05
CA LYS A 306 -8.69 -17.28 9.16
C LYS A 306 -7.92 -16.30 10.04
N HIS A 307 -7.38 -15.24 9.42
CA HIS A 307 -6.53 -14.27 10.09
C HIS A 307 -6.91 -12.85 9.70
N ILE A 308 -6.84 -11.96 10.67
CA ILE A 308 -6.94 -10.51 10.49
C ILE A 308 -5.57 -9.92 10.84
N LEU A 309 -4.94 -9.23 9.89
CA LEU A 309 -3.68 -8.54 10.06
C LEU A 309 -3.95 -7.03 10.13
N LEU A 310 -3.48 -6.41 11.21
CA LEU A 310 -3.63 -4.97 11.44
C LEU A 310 -2.31 -4.25 11.15
N THR A 311 -2.37 -3.17 10.39
CA THR A 311 -1.21 -2.34 10.09
C THR A 311 -1.52 -0.85 10.20
N GLY A 312 -0.47 -0.02 10.22
CA GLY A 312 -0.58 1.41 10.43
C GLY A 312 -0.34 1.83 11.87
N PHE A 313 0.01 3.10 12.08
CA PHE A 313 0.37 3.64 13.40
C PHE A 313 -0.74 3.43 14.44
N THR A 314 -1.98 3.73 14.07
CA THR A 314 -3.13 3.64 14.97
C THR A 314 -3.54 2.20 15.24
N ALA A 315 -3.13 1.25 14.41
CA ALA A 315 -3.41 -0.16 14.63
C ALA A 315 -2.80 -0.70 15.93
N GLN A 316 -1.73 -0.08 16.44
CA GLN A 316 -1.09 -0.44 17.71
C GLN A 316 -1.81 0.10 18.95
N GLN A 317 -3.01 0.65 18.81
CA GLN A 317 -3.81 1.09 19.96
C GLN A 317 -4.08 -0.09 20.89
N ALA A 318 -3.76 0.09 22.19
CA ALA A 318 -3.92 -0.96 23.19
C ALA A 318 -5.37 -1.51 23.24
N GLY A 319 -5.50 -2.83 23.20
CA GLY A 319 -6.81 -3.52 23.25
C GLY A 319 -7.56 -3.57 21.90
N LEU A 320 -6.98 -3.04 20.79
CA LEU A 320 -7.69 -3.04 19.51
C LEU A 320 -7.81 -4.45 18.91
N ALA A 321 -6.73 -5.22 18.92
CA ALA A 321 -6.76 -6.59 18.39
C ALA A 321 -7.75 -7.48 19.16
N GLU A 322 -7.76 -7.36 20.48
CA GLU A 322 -8.69 -8.07 21.37
C GLU A 322 -10.15 -7.65 21.11
N SER A 323 -10.39 -6.36 20.88
CA SER A 323 -11.72 -5.84 20.56
C SER A 323 -12.23 -6.39 19.22
N ILE A 324 -11.37 -6.45 18.20
CA ILE A 324 -11.71 -7.03 16.89
C ILE A 324 -11.94 -8.54 17.03
N PHE A 325 -11.06 -9.25 17.72
CA PHE A 325 -11.25 -10.69 17.98
C PHE A 325 -12.59 -10.97 18.68
N SER A 326 -12.91 -10.22 19.73
CA SER A 326 -14.18 -10.35 20.47
C SER A 326 -15.40 -10.15 19.57
N GLN A 327 -15.30 -9.25 18.57
CA GLN A 327 -16.41 -8.93 17.68
C GLN A 327 -16.54 -9.89 16.50
N THR A 328 -15.42 -10.41 15.97
CA THR A 328 -15.37 -11.20 14.73
C THR A 328 -15.11 -12.69 14.93
N ASN A 329 -14.65 -13.07 16.13
CA ASN A 329 -14.14 -14.41 16.47
C ASN A 329 -13.04 -14.90 15.49
N THR A 330 -12.23 -13.97 14.96
CA THR A 330 -11.15 -14.27 14.03
C THR A 330 -9.82 -13.84 14.64
N ALA A 331 -8.80 -14.71 14.56
CA ALA A 331 -7.47 -14.42 15.07
C ALA A 331 -6.95 -13.10 14.49
N THR A 332 -6.58 -12.16 15.35
CA THR A 332 -6.23 -10.79 14.99
C THR A 332 -4.87 -10.43 15.56
N GLU A 333 -3.96 -9.96 14.72
CA GLU A 333 -2.60 -9.60 15.11
C GLU A 333 -2.09 -8.35 14.40
N TYR A 334 -1.10 -7.69 15.00
CA TYR A 334 -0.41 -6.56 14.39
C TYR A 334 0.72 -7.05 13.51
N LEU A 335 0.76 -6.54 12.29
CA LEU A 335 1.81 -6.90 11.36
C LEU A 335 2.35 -5.68 10.61
N HIS A 336 3.66 -5.55 10.64
CA HIS A 336 4.40 -4.57 9.86
C HIS A 336 5.44 -5.32 9.02
N PRO A 337 5.15 -5.66 7.76
CA PRO A 337 5.99 -6.51 6.92
C PRO A 337 7.47 -6.09 6.86
N ILE A 338 7.74 -4.79 6.81
CA ILE A 338 9.10 -4.23 6.79
C ILE A 338 9.94 -4.60 8.04
N SER A 339 9.28 -4.91 9.16
CA SER A 339 9.97 -5.27 10.42
C SER A 339 10.67 -6.63 10.35
N TYR A 340 10.31 -7.45 9.37
CA TYR A 340 10.86 -8.80 9.15
C TYR A 340 12.00 -8.83 8.14
N VAL A 341 12.37 -7.68 7.58
CA VAL A 341 13.47 -7.55 6.62
C VAL A 341 14.78 -7.29 7.36
N GLU A 342 15.88 -7.91 6.91
CA GLU A 342 17.20 -7.57 7.41
C GLU A 342 17.48 -6.07 7.26
N ARG A 343 18.17 -5.51 8.23
CA ARG A 343 18.49 -4.08 8.29
C ARG A 343 19.97 -3.83 8.14
N SER A 344 20.30 -2.83 7.35
CA SER A 344 21.63 -2.25 7.31
C SER A 344 21.99 -1.62 8.68
N ALA A 345 23.25 -1.58 9.02
CA ALA A 345 23.75 -0.89 10.21
C ALA A 345 23.45 0.64 10.23
N LYS A 346 22.99 1.19 9.12
CA LYS A 346 22.59 2.60 8.99
C LYS A 346 21.19 2.88 9.53
N VAL A 347 20.40 1.84 9.84
CA VAL A 347 19.03 1.95 10.34
C VAL A 347 19.02 1.78 11.85
N GLU A 348 18.76 2.85 12.56
CA GLU A 348 18.69 2.86 14.03
C GLU A 348 17.45 2.13 14.52
N LEU A 349 17.65 1.07 15.31
CA LEU A 349 16.56 0.16 15.72
C LEU A 349 15.46 0.85 16.55
N PRO A 350 15.74 1.67 17.57
CA PRO A 350 14.67 2.24 18.39
C PRO A 350 13.73 3.14 17.57
N GLN A 351 14.29 3.98 16.69
CA GLN A 351 13.48 4.85 15.84
C GLN A 351 12.72 4.05 14.78
N PHE A 352 13.37 3.05 14.19
CA PHE A 352 12.72 2.19 13.19
C PHE A 352 11.50 1.45 13.76
N GLN A 353 11.56 0.94 14.99
CA GLN A 353 10.42 0.27 15.62
C GLN A 353 9.21 1.19 15.78
N ILE A 354 9.42 2.48 16.02
CA ILE A 354 8.36 3.49 16.10
C ILE A 354 7.79 3.78 14.70
N ASP A 355 8.64 3.85 13.68
CA ASP A 355 8.28 4.30 12.34
C ASP A 355 7.73 3.18 11.45
N ALA A 356 8.16 1.93 11.66
CA ALA A 356 7.83 0.76 10.83
C ALA A 356 6.32 0.61 10.52
N PRO A 357 5.39 0.84 11.47
CA PRO A 357 3.96 0.77 11.20
C PRO A 357 3.49 1.69 10.08
N SER A 358 4.18 2.78 9.85
CA SER A 358 3.84 3.79 8.84
C SER A 358 4.50 3.57 7.48
N LEU A 359 5.40 2.59 7.35
CA LEU A 359 6.26 2.39 6.18
C LEU A 359 5.75 1.32 5.19
N THR A 360 4.62 0.66 5.48
CA THR A 360 4.12 -0.49 4.68
C THR A 360 3.97 -0.14 3.20
N LEU A 361 3.39 1.02 2.85
CA LEU A 361 3.21 1.43 1.46
C LEU A 361 4.56 1.71 0.77
N ALA A 362 5.43 2.50 1.40
CA ALA A 362 6.76 2.79 0.84
C ALA A 362 7.61 1.50 0.69
N PHE A 363 7.44 0.55 1.60
CA PHE A 363 8.08 -0.76 1.53
C PHE A 363 7.57 -1.57 0.33
N GLY A 364 6.25 -1.66 0.14
CA GLY A 364 5.65 -2.36 -1.01
C GLY A 364 6.05 -1.75 -2.36
N LEU A 365 6.16 -0.42 -2.43
CA LEU A 365 6.67 0.29 -3.60
C LEU A 365 8.15 -0.02 -3.87
N ALA A 366 8.98 -0.09 -2.83
CA ALA A 366 10.39 -0.45 -2.99
C ALA A 366 10.55 -1.92 -3.46
N LEU A 367 9.72 -2.85 -2.94
CA LEU A 367 9.67 -4.24 -3.43
C LEU A 367 9.37 -4.33 -4.93
N ARG A 368 8.48 -3.47 -5.39
CA ARG A 368 8.09 -3.37 -6.79
C ARG A 368 9.28 -3.02 -7.71
N GLY A 369 10.22 -2.24 -7.22
CA GLY A 369 11.39 -1.78 -7.98
C GLY A 369 12.56 -2.79 -8.02
N LEU A 370 12.56 -3.81 -7.16
CA LEU A 370 13.58 -4.86 -7.13
C LEU A 370 13.28 -5.95 -8.16
#